data_d12542601effe50a826276652f3a03f5
#
_entry.id   d12542601effe50a826276652f3a03f5
#
_cell.length_a   1.000
_cell.length_b   1.000
_cell.length_c   1.000
_cell.angle_alpha   90.00
_cell.angle_beta   90.00
_cell.angle_gamma   90.00
#
_symmetry.space_group_name_H-M   'P 1'
#
loop_
_entity.id
_entity.type
_entity.pdbx_description
1 polymer ?
#
loop_
_entity_poly.entity_id
_entity_poly.type
_entity_poly.pdbx_seq_one_letter_code
_entity_poly.pdbx_strand_id
1 'polypeptide(L)'
;MNSNKQNLINKIIYRSQYRGTKEMDIFVSGFVKSIIDSLSFDDLVDLDKLVNMNDEDIFKISKKEMRFKNNKILKLLIDFK
;
A
#
# COMPACT_ATOMS: atom_id res chain seq x y z
N MET A 1 -21.35 -11.25 -3.59
CA MET A 1 -20.40 -11.32 -4.69
C MET A 1 -19.46 -10.11 -4.66
N ASN A 2 -18.20 -10.35 -4.52
CA ASN A 2 -17.25 -9.28 -4.30
C ASN A 2 -16.22 -9.16 -5.42
N SER A 3 -16.68 -9.28 -6.67
CA SER A 3 -15.76 -9.16 -7.80
C SER A 3 -15.07 -7.79 -7.81
N ASN A 4 -15.76 -6.72 -7.39
CA ASN A 4 -15.15 -5.40 -7.32
C ASN A 4 -14.04 -5.35 -6.28
N LYS A 5 -14.27 -5.97 -5.13
CA LYS A 5 -13.25 -6.03 -4.09
C LYS A 5 -12.06 -6.85 -4.54
N GLN A 6 -12.31 -8.01 -5.13
CA GLN A 6 -11.23 -8.86 -5.61
C GLN A 6 -10.44 -8.18 -6.73
N ASN A 7 -11.13 -7.49 -7.64
CA ASN A 7 -10.46 -6.76 -8.70
C ASN A 7 -9.56 -5.66 -8.13
N LEU A 8 -10.03 -4.96 -7.11
CA LEU A 8 -9.25 -3.93 -6.45
C LEU A 8 -8.02 -4.52 -5.77
N ILE A 9 -8.18 -5.66 -5.08
CA ILE A 9 -7.06 -6.36 -4.45
C ILE A 9 -6.03 -6.75 -5.49
N ASN A 10 -6.45 -7.33 -6.60
CA ASN A 10 -5.54 -7.74 -7.67
C ASN A 10 -4.78 -6.54 -8.25
N LYS A 11 -5.48 -5.43 -8.43
CA LYS A 11 -4.89 -4.20 -8.94
C LYS A 11 -3.83 -3.66 -7.97
N ILE A 12 -4.15 -3.68 -6.67
CA ILE A 12 -3.21 -3.20 -5.64
C ILE A 12 -1.97 -4.07 -5.62
N ILE A 13 -2.15 -5.38 -5.65
CA ILE A 13 -1.01 -6.32 -5.65
C ILE A 13 -0.12 -6.07 -6.87
N TYR A 14 -0.74 -5.91 -8.04
CA TYR A 14 0.02 -5.66 -9.28
C TYR A 14 0.83 -4.36 -9.16
N ARG A 15 0.21 -3.29 -8.66
CA ARG A 15 0.87 -1.99 -8.57
C ARG A 15 1.89 -1.90 -7.46
N SER A 16 1.84 -2.83 -6.50
CA SER A 16 2.84 -2.89 -5.44
C SER A 16 4.16 -3.51 -5.92
N GLN A 17 4.16 -4.10 -7.11
CA GLN A 17 5.32 -4.75 -7.70
C GLN A 17 5.94 -3.87 -8.78
N TYR A 18 7.12 -4.27 -9.25
CA TYR A 18 7.80 -3.59 -10.36
C TYR A 18 8.05 -2.11 -10.07
N ARG A 19 8.52 -1.84 -8.85
CA ARG A 19 8.86 -0.47 -8.44
C ARG A 19 10.21 -0.06 -9.04
N GLY A 20 10.61 1.18 -8.79
CA GLY A 20 11.84 1.73 -9.36
C GLY A 20 13.11 1.04 -8.91
N THR A 21 13.12 0.51 -7.69
CA THR A 21 14.25 -0.23 -7.16
C THR A 21 13.77 -1.55 -6.60
N LYS A 22 14.71 -2.51 -6.51
CA LYS A 22 14.39 -3.81 -5.92
C LYS A 22 13.99 -3.67 -4.46
N GLU A 23 14.65 -2.77 -3.74
CA GLU A 23 14.34 -2.55 -2.33
C GLU A 23 12.89 -2.05 -2.15
N MET A 24 12.48 -1.10 -2.99
CA MET A 24 11.11 -0.60 -2.92
C MET A 24 10.10 -1.64 -3.37
N ASP A 25 10.44 -2.44 -4.37
CA ASP A 25 9.58 -3.54 -4.81
C ASP A 25 9.31 -4.49 -3.64
N ILE A 26 10.35 -4.94 -2.97
CA ILE A 26 10.24 -5.85 -1.83
C ILE A 26 9.47 -5.18 -0.68
N PHE A 27 9.79 -3.92 -0.38
CA PHE A 27 9.17 -3.20 0.72
C PHE A 27 7.66 -3.04 0.50
N VAL A 28 7.28 -2.49 -0.65
CA VAL A 28 5.87 -2.19 -0.90
C VAL A 28 5.05 -3.46 -1.09
N SER A 29 5.57 -4.43 -1.85
CA SER A 29 4.83 -5.67 -2.05
C SER A 29 4.71 -6.48 -0.76
N GLY A 30 5.74 -6.49 0.06
CA GLY A 30 5.69 -7.16 1.36
C GLY A 30 4.68 -6.50 2.29
N PHE A 31 4.68 -5.17 2.33
CA PHE A 31 3.70 -4.44 3.13
C PHE A 31 2.27 -4.76 2.70
N VAL A 32 2.00 -4.66 1.40
CA VAL A 32 0.66 -4.92 0.88
C VAL A 32 0.22 -6.33 1.23
N LYS A 33 1.06 -7.32 1.01
CA LYS A 33 0.71 -8.71 1.30
C LYS A 33 0.42 -8.95 2.77
N SER A 34 1.08 -8.19 3.64
CA SER A 34 0.90 -8.38 5.10
C SER A 34 -0.44 -7.87 5.60
N ILE A 35 -1.09 -6.94 4.90
CA ILE A 35 -2.30 -6.30 5.41
C ILE A 35 -3.53 -6.46 4.53
N ILE A 36 -3.36 -6.88 3.27
CA ILE A 36 -4.43 -6.75 2.28
C ILE A 36 -5.68 -7.56 2.63
N ASP A 37 -5.51 -8.69 3.30
CA ASP A 37 -6.64 -9.56 3.63
C ASP A 37 -7.46 -9.05 4.80
N SER A 38 -6.94 -8.12 5.58
CA SER A 38 -7.61 -7.62 6.79
C SER A 38 -8.28 -6.27 6.58
N LEU A 39 -8.24 -5.72 5.39
CA LEU A 39 -8.73 -4.36 5.15
C LEU A 39 -10.18 -4.37 4.66
N SER A 40 -10.94 -3.34 5.07
CA SER A 40 -12.25 -3.08 4.51
C SER A 40 -12.11 -2.55 3.08
N PHE A 41 -13.23 -2.48 2.37
CA PHE A 41 -13.21 -1.92 1.01
C PHE A 41 -12.69 -0.49 1.00
N ASP A 42 -13.14 0.33 1.95
CA ASP A 42 -12.69 1.72 2.04
C ASP A 42 -11.19 1.81 2.27
N ASP A 43 -10.66 0.94 3.12
CA ASP A 43 -9.20 0.88 3.34
C ASP A 43 -8.48 0.45 2.08
N LEU A 44 -9.06 -0.48 1.33
CA LEU A 44 -8.44 -0.92 0.08
C LEU A 44 -8.38 0.21 -0.94
N VAL A 45 -9.41 1.05 -1.01
CA VAL A 45 -9.39 2.22 -1.89
C VAL A 45 -8.23 3.14 -1.53
N ASP A 46 -8.02 3.37 -0.24
CA ASP A 46 -6.92 4.21 0.21
C ASP A 46 -5.56 3.55 -0.02
N LEU A 47 -5.47 2.23 0.16
CA LEU A 47 -4.24 1.51 -0.12
C LEU A 47 -3.89 1.59 -1.62
N ASP A 48 -4.90 1.53 -2.48
CA ASP A 48 -4.68 1.70 -3.92
C ASP A 48 -4.05 3.07 -4.21
N LYS A 49 -4.53 4.11 -3.52
CA LYS A 49 -3.94 5.45 -3.69
C LYS A 49 -2.47 5.46 -3.25
N LEU A 50 -2.15 4.77 -2.17
CA LEU A 50 -0.78 4.70 -1.69
C LEU A 50 0.13 4.02 -2.71
N VAL A 51 -0.28 2.85 -3.23
CA VAL A 51 0.58 2.11 -4.16
C VAL A 51 0.70 2.81 -5.52
N ASN A 52 -0.17 3.77 -5.82
CA ASN A 52 -0.06 4.59 -7.03
C ASN A 52 0.91 5.75 -6.87
N MET A 53 1.36 6.03 -5.66
CA MET A 53 2.32 7.10 -5.44
C MET A 53 3.71 6.67 -5.90
N ASN A 54 4.58 7.64 -6.15
CA ASN A 54 5.94 7.29 -6.51
C ASN A 54 6.72 6.79 -5.28
N ASP A 55 7.84 6.13 -5.53
CA ASP A 55 8.61 5.49 -4.46
C ASP A 55 9.09 6.49 -3.43
N GLU A 56 9.50 7.68 -3.86
CA GLU A 56 9.98 8.70 -2.95
C GLU A 56 8.90 9.11 -1.95
N ASP A 57 7.68 9.31 -2.42
CA ASP A 57 6.57 9.71 -1.56
C ASP A 57 6.21 8.60 -0.58
N ILE A 58 6.16 7.36 -1.05
CA ILE A 58 5.88 6.22 -0.16
C ILE A 58 6.95 6.14 0.93
N PHE A 59 8.20 6.31 0.56
CA PHE A 59 9.30 6.27 1.51
C PHE A 59 9.17 7.39 2.55
N LYS A 60 8.84 8.60 2.11
CA LYS A 60 8.65 9.73 3.04
C LYS A 60 7.51 9.46 4.01
N ILE A 61 6.41 8.87 3.54
CA ILE A 61 5.30 8.52 4.42
C ILE A 61 5.77 7.52 5.47
N SER A 62 6.54 6.53 5.07
CA SER A 62 7.04 5.51 5.99
C SER A 62 7.99 6.09 7.05
N LYS A 63 8.63 7.20 6.74
CA LYS A 63 9.55 7.90 7.66
C LYS A 63 8.87 9.04 8.41
N LYS A 64 7.56 9.17 8.30
CA LYS A 64 6.78 10.24 8.93
C LYS A 64 7.10 11.63 8.39
N GLU A 65 7.70 11.71 7.22
CA GLU A 65 8.06 12.99 6.58
C GLU A 65 6.97 13.50 5.67
N MET A 66 5.92 12.72 5.47
CA MET A 66 4.80 13.08 4.63
C MET A 66 3.54 12.45 5.19
N ARG A 67 2.42 13.15 5.10
CA ARG A 67 1.16 12.67 5.64
C ARG A 67 0.42 11.79 4.65
N PHE A 68 -0.35 10.86 5.19
CA PHE A 68 -1.29 10.07 4.40
C PHE A 68 -2.64 10.13 5.11
N LYS A 69 -3.71 10.28 4.33
CA LYS A 69 -5.02 10.59 4.91
C LYS A 69 -5.63 9.45 5.73
N ASN A 70 -5.29 8.20 5.43
CA ASN A 70 -5.81 7.05 6.17
C ASN A 70 -4.84 6.71 7.29
N ASN A 71 -5.19 7.10 8.52
CA ASN A 71 -4.31 6.91 9.67
C ASN A 71 -4.03 5.45 9.97
N LYS A 72 -5.00 4.56 9.71
CA LYS A 72 -4.80 3.13 9.93
C LYS A 72 -3.70 2.59 9.01
N ILE A 73 -3.78 2.92 7.73
CA ILE A 73 -2.78 2.47 6.76
C ILE A 73 -1.44 3.14 7.05
N LEU A 74 -1.46 4.43 7.37
CA LEU A 74 -0.24 5.16 7.72
C LEU A 74 0.49 4.48 8.87
N LYS A 75 -0.23 4.14 9.94
CA LYS A 75 0.38 3.49 11.09
C LYS A 75 0.93 2.13 10.74
N LEU A 76 0.18 1.36 9.97
CA LEU A 76 0.63 0.04 9.53
C LEU A 76 1.92 0.14 8.71
N LEU A 77 2.01 1.14 7.85
CA LEU A 77 3.22 1.33 7.03
C LEU A 77 4.42 1.75 7.88
N ILE A 78 4.20 2.67 8.82
CA ILE A 78 5.28 3.13 9.70
C ILE A 78 5.82 1.98 10.53
N ASP A 79 4.94 1.09 11.00
CA ASP A 79 5.32 -0.03 11.84
C ASP A 79 5.87 -1.23 11.06
N PHE A 80 5.71 -1.24 9.75
CA PHE A 80 6.15 -2.37 8.93
C PHE A 80 7.68 -2.32 8.75
N LYS A 81 8.29 -3.45 9.00
CA LYS A 81 9.76 -3.56 8.91
C LYS A 81 10.18 -4.70 8.03
#